data_35e161801a8afebf2052c75c2fe37fd0
#
_entry.id   35e161801a8afebf2052c75c2fe37fd0
#
_cell.length_a   1.000
_cell.length_b   1.000
_cell.length_c   1.000
_cell.angle_alpha   90.00
_cell.angle_beta   90.00
_cell.angle_gamma   90.00
#
_symmetry.space_group_name_H-M   'P 1'
#
loop_
_entity.id
_entity.type
_entity.pdbx_description
1 polymer ?
#
loop_
_entity_poly.entity_id
_entity_poly.type
_entity_poly.pdbx_seq_one_letter_code
_entity_poly.pdbx_strand_id
1 'polypeptide(L)'
;MRGELQKLVAADERPAAELTLISANIAEKTTQRIASERAVRDAQQALGRLMGIPYAQYFALQPVDDFPRRPLNVMALADTQTGRLTAYALGRRQDLWAAQYRRAAAQTLADAALHNLRPQFDVKLNFGYSGLNEGNRVSRAVWPYSGEVVGPNAGVSLTYLWSLHNRAAQGGLAQQLAQLTQNDIRVSTLANDVGAGVDAALLGARTSVLQLQESLRSLELYTRAVENEKTKNRLGQSTLVDVLSVNNLLLSALAADVAYQANYLTFIARLRLESAMLLESAGNAQTITLEQLITPPQLPAD
;
A
#
# COMPACT_ATOMS: atom_id res chain seq x y z
N MET A 1 6.16 -23.20 39.36
CA MET A 1 4.81 -22.90 39.88
C MET A 1 3.87 -24.13 39.87
N ARG A 2 3.48 -24.75 38.71
CA ARG A 2 2.61 -25.96 38.73
C ARG A 2 3.21 -27.13 39.53
N GLY A 3 4.50 -27.48 39.33
CA GLY A 3 5.17 -28.56 40.02
C GLY A 3 5.37 -28.34 41.55
N GLU A 4 5.55 -27.08 41.94
CA GLU A 4 5.63 -26.70 43.35
C GLU A 4 4.25 -26.80 44.00
N LEU A 5 3.21 -26.33 43.33
CA LEU A 5 1.84 -26.42 43.84
C LEU A 5 1.38 -27.88 43.94
N GLN A 6 1.77 -28.76 42.99
CA GLN A 6 1.48 -30.21 43.10
C GLN A 6 2.07 -30.83 44.37
N LYS A 7 3.30 -30.43 44.76
CA LYS A 7 3.93 -30.91 45.99
C LYS A 7 3.19 -30.40 47.23
N LEU A 8 2.78 -29.12 47.24
CA LEU A 8 2.05 -28.52 48.36
C LEU A 8 0.63 -29.09 48.51
N VAL A 9 -0.05 -29.40 47.41
CA VAL A 9 -1.36 -30.08 47.44
C VAL A 9 -1.22 -31.51 47.90
N ALA A 10 -0.16 -32.24 47.48
CA ALA A 10 0.13 -33.58 47.94
C ALA A 10 0.49 -33.64 49.43
N ALA A 11 1.03 -32.54 49.99
CA ALA A 11 1.30 -32.35 51.41
C ALA A 11 0.11 -31.81 52.21
N ASP A 12 -1.07 -31.65 51.59
CA ASP A 12 -2.30 -31.07 52.17
C ASP A 12 -2.14 -29.63 52.69
N GLU A 13 -1.09 -28.91 52.19
CA GLU A 13 -0.82 -27.51 52.54
C GLU A 13 -1.61 -26.52 51.67
N ARG A 14 -2.17 -26.95 50.53
CA ARG A 14 -2.96 -26.12 49.59
C ARG A 14 -4.17 -26.89 49.04
N PRO A 15 -5.27 -26.20 48.75
CA PRO A 15 -6.48 -26.79 48.18
C PRO A 15 -6.26 -27.35 46.76
N ALA A 16 -6.80 -28.55 46.48
CA ALA A 16 -6.75 -29.13 45.15
C ALA A 16 -7.42 -28.27 44.06
N ALA A 17 -8.36 -27.42 44.42
CA ALA A 17 -9.01 -26.44 43.52
C ALA A 17 -8.00 -25.47 42.87
N GLU A 18 -6.91 -25.15 43.54
CA GLU A 18 -5.86 -24.28 42.97
C GLU A 18 -5.13 -24.95 41.80
N LEU A 19 -4.94 -26.27 41.85
CA LEU A 19 -4.38 -27.03 40.71
C LEU A 19 -5.27 -27.01 39.48
N THR A 20 -6.58 -27.09 39.68
CA THR A 20 -7.57 -27.01 38.60
C THR A 20 -7.50 -25.63 37.95
N LEU A 21 -7.45 -24.55 38.73
CA LEU A 21 -7.35 -23.20 38.27
C LEU A 21 -6.07 -22.94 37.45
N ILE A 22 -4.91 -23.38 37.95
CA ILE A 22 -3.64 -23.26 37.22
C ILE A 22 -3.71 -24.06 35.91
N SER A 23 -4.28 -25.27 35.95
CA SER A 23 -4.39 -26.10 34.76
C SER A 23 -5.28 -25.47 33.69
N ALA A 24 -6.39 -24.84 34.08
CA ALA A 24 -7.26 -24.08 33.19
C ALA A 24 -6.53 -22.87 32.58
N ASN A 25 -5.79 -22.12 33.40
CA ASN A 25 -5.01 -20.98 32.91
C ASN A 25 -3.90 -21.39 31.92
N ILE A 26 -3.21 -22.50 32.18
CA ILE A 26 -2.23 -23.09 31.26
C ILE A 26 -2.88 -23.48 29.92
N ALA A 27 -4.05 -24.12 29.95
CA ALA A 27 -4.78 -24.47 28.73
C ALA A 27 -5.17 -23.24 27.90
N GLU A 28 -5.67 -22.22 28.58
CA GLU A 28 -5.98 -20.91 27.92
C GLU A 28 -4.74 -20.29 27.26
N LYS A 29 -3.62 -20.21 27.99
CA LYS A 29 -2.38 -19.65 27.45
C LYS A 29 -1.80 -20.49 26.31
N THR A 30 -1.99 -21.81 26.36
CA THR A 30 -1.62 -22.72 25.27
C THR A 30 -2.44 -22.42 24.00
N THR A 31 -3.75 -22.20 24.16
CA THR A 31 -4.62 -21.80 23.03
C THR A 31 -4.18 -20.47 22.43
N GLN A 32 -3.87 -19.47 23.26
CA GLN A 32 -3.36 -18.18 22.80
C GLN A 32 -2.03 -18.31 22.05
N ARG A 33 -1.11 -19.17 22.54
CA ARG A 33 0.15 -19.46 21.85
C ARG A 33 -0.08 -20.08 20.47
N ILE A 34 -0.95 -21.08 20.36
CA ILE A 34 -1.29 -21.74 19.08
C ILE A 34 -1.86 -20.70 18.09
N ALA A 35 -2.73 -19.80 18.57
CA ALA A 35 -3.27 -18.72 17.72
C ALA A 35 -2.16 -17.79 17.22
N SER A 36 -1.20 -17.43 18.08
CA SER A 36 -0.05 -16.59 17.70
C SER A 36 0.90 -17.29 16.72
N GLU A 37 1.15 -18.59 16.89
CA GLU A 37 1.94 -19.40 15.95
C GLU A 37 1.29 -19.44 14.56
N ARG A 38 -0.05 -19.51 14.50
CA ARG A 38 -0.79 -19.40 13.25
C ARG A 38 -0.62 -18.01 12.61
N ALA A 39 -0.75 -16.96 13.41
CA ALA A 39 -0.58 -15.58 12.90
C ALA A 39 0.82 -15.35 12.30
N VAL A 40 1.88 -15.95 12.87
CA VAL A 40 3.23 -15.93 12.30
C VAL A 40 3.24 -16.60 10.92
N ARG A 41 2.62 -17.76 10.76
CA ARG A 41 2.54 -18.47 9.48
C ARG A 41 1.77 -17.65 8.42
N ASP A 42 0.65 -17.04 8.83
CA ASP A 42 -0.14 -16.18 7.94
C ASP A 42 0.69 -14.97 7.48
N ALA A 43 1.47 -14.37 8.37
CA ALA A 43 2.41 -13.28 8.06
C ALA A 43 3.54 -13.72 7.11
N GLN A 44 4.13 -14.90 7.33
CA GLN A 44 5.15 -15.48 6.45
C GLN A 44 4.60 -15.71 5.03
N GLN A 45 3.36 -16.22 4.91
CA GLN A 45 2.70 -16.38 3.62
C GLN A 45 2.43 -15.05 2.93
N ALA A 46 1.98 -14.04 3.68
CA ALA A 46 1.74 -12.70 3.14
C ALA A 46 3.04 -12.07 2.61
N LEU A 47 4.11 -12.15 3.40
CA LEU A 47 5.43 -11.64 3.04
C LEU A 47 5.98 -12.38 1.81
N GLY A 48 5.93 -13.71 1.80
CA GLY A 48 6.42 -14.53 0.68
C GLY A 48 5.71 -14.22 -0.64
N ARG A 49 4.39 -13.96 -0.59
CA ARG A 49 3.63 -13.50 -1.76
C ARG A 49 4.07 -12.13 -2.25
N LEU A 50 4.28 -11.19 -1.34
CA LEU A 50 4.75 -9.84 -1.68
C LEU A 50 6.16 -9.85 -2.27
N MET A 51 7.03 -10.74 -1.79
CA MET A 51 8.39 -10.93 -2.31
C MET A 51 8.44 -11.71 -3.62
N GLY A 52 7.34 -12.36 -4.04
CA GLY A 52 7.29 -13.16 -5.26
C GLY A 52 8.14 -14.44 -5.20
N ILE A 53 8.46 -14.95 -4.01
CA ILE A 53 9.24 -16.19 -3.87
C ILE A 53 8.36 -17.44 -4.01
N PRO A 54 8.93 -18.63 -4.31
CA PRO A 54 8.17 -19.87 -4.41
C PRO A 54 7.52 -20.26 -3.08
N TYR A 55 6.30 -20.81 -3.12
CA TYR A 55 5.53 -21.22 -1.92
C TYR A 55 6.33 -22.12 -0.95
N ALA A 56 7.16 -23.02 -1.48
CA ALA A 56 7.98 -23.92 -0.67
C ALA A 56 8.94 -23.19 0.30
N GLN A 57 9.28 -21.93 0.01
CA GLN A 57 10.21 -21.14 0.82
C GLN A 57 9.52 -20.21 1.82
N TYR A 58 8.17 -20.11 1.82
CA TYR A 58 7.45 -19.19 2.70
C TYR A 58 7.73 -19.42 4.17
N PHE A 59 7.73 -20.70 4.59
CA PHE A 59 7.91 -21.07 5.99
C PHE A 59 9.36 -21.09 6.47
N ALA A 60 10.31 -20.90 5.53
CA ALA A 60 11.73 -20.70 5.86
C ALA A 60 12.06 -19.23 6.15
N LEU A 61 11.12 -18.31 5.88
CA LEU A 61 11.32 -16.88 6.16
C LEU A 61 11.38 -16.66 7.68
N GLN A 62 12.48 -16.09 8.12
CA GLN A 62 12.66 -15.65 9.49
C GLN A 62 13.21 -14.23 9.51
N PRO A 63 12.77 -13.40 10.48
CA PRO A 63 13.39 -12.10 10.68
C PRO A 63 14.85 -12.28 11.07
N VAL A 64 15.75 -11.52 10.44
CA VAL A 64 17.20 -11.55 10.73
C VAL A 64 17.54 -10.55 11.82
N ASP A 65 16.84 -9.41 11.81
CA ASP A 65 17.05 -8.33 12.76
C ASP A 65 16.06 -8.42 13.92
N ASP A 66 16.51 -7.98 15.10
CA ASP A 66 15.63 -7.77 16.23
C ASP A 66 14.58 -6.70 15.91
N PHE A 67 13.39 -6.82 16.52
CA PHE A 67 12.35 -5.82 16.35
C PHE A 67 12.86 -4.46 16.85
N PRO A 68 12.84 -3.40 16.02
CA PRO A 68 13.45 -2.12 16.37
C PRO A 68 12.75 -1.47 17.55
N ARG A 69 13.45 -1.36 18.65
CA ARG A 69 12.95 -0.74 19.90
C ARG A 69 13.23 0.76 19.92
N ARG A 70 13.00 1.56 18.83
CA ARG A 70 13.33 2.99 18.90
C ARG A 70 13.01 3.80 17.65
N PRO A 71 13.20 5.12 17.79
CA PRO A 71 13.22 6.06 18.91
C PRO A 71 12.04 7.04 18.84
N LEU A 72 11.63 7.44 19.99
CA LEU A 72 10.48 8.31 20.22
C LEU A 72 10.88 9.78 20.12
N ASN A 73 11.32 10.27 18.98
CA ASN A 73 11.49 11.71 18.80
C ASN A 73 10.19 12.37 18.34
N VAL A 74 9.31 12.66 19.28
CA VAL A 74 8.00 13.32 19.05
C VAL A 74 8.16 14.69 18.42
N MET A 75 9.25 15.40 18.73
CA MET A 75 9.55 16.74 18.21
C MET A 75 9.70 16.77 16.69
N ALA A 76 10.16 15.67 16.07
CA ALA A 76 10.27 15.56 14.61
C ALA A 76 8.90 15.47 13.89
N LEU A 77 7.81 15.30 14.64
CA LEU A 77 6.44 15.16 14.14
C LEU A 77 5.56 16.38 14.50
N ALA A 78 6.11 17.59 14.54
CA ALA A 78 5.38 18.79 14.89
C ALA A 78 4.29 19.16 13.87
N ASP A 79 3.18 19.78 14.33
CA ASP A 79 2.05 20.19 13.48
C ASP A 79 2.45 21.13 12.36
N THR A 80 3.48 21.93 12.59
CA THR A 80 4.03 22.86 11.59
C THR A 80 4.58 22.17 10.34
N GLN A 81 4.82 20.86 10.41
CA GLN A 81 5.35 20.10 9.26
C GLN A 81 4.27 19.55 8.32
N THR A 82 3.00 19.46 8.75
CA THR A 82 1.92 18.90 7.94
C THR A 82 1.79 19.61 6.60
N GLY A 83 1.74 20.93 6.60
CA GLY A 83 1.62 21.73 5.37
C GLY A 83 2.83 21.56 4.44
N ARG A 84 4.05 21.52 4.99
CA ARG A 84 5.27 21.31 4.20
C ARG A 84 5.35 19.90 3.60
N LEU A 85 4.99 18.87 4.37
CA LEU A 85 4.92 17.48 3.90
C LEU A 85 3.86 17.30 2.81
N THR A 86 2.69 17.91 2.99
CA THR A 86 1.61 17.88 1.98
C THR A 86 2.04 18.58 0.69
N ALA A 87 2.63 19.77 0.79
CA ALA A 87 3.14 20.48 -0.39
C ALA A 87 4.22 19.68 -1.13
N TYR A 88 5.13 19.06 -0.38
CA TYR A 88 6.15 18.18 -0.94
C TYR A 88 5.55 16.96 -1.64
N ALA A 89 4.56 16.31 -1.02
CA ALA A 89 3.86 15.15 -1.57
C ALA A 89 3.14 15.50 -2.88
N LEU A 90 2.38 16.60 -2.89
CA LEU A 90 1.66 17.08 -4.08
C LEU A 90 2.59 17.37 -5.26
N GLY A 91 3.82 17.80 -5.00
CA GLY A 91 4.82 18.05 -6.04
C GLY A 91 5.53 16.80 -6.56
N ARG A 92 5.49 15.67 -5.85
CA ARG A 92 6.32 14.49 -6.15
C ARG A 92 5.56 13.18 -6.35
N ARG A 93 4.30 13.08 -5.97
CA ARG A 93 3.52 11.85 -6.12
C ARG A 93 3.26 11.51 -7.57
N GLN A 94 3.74 10.33 -7.98
CA GLN A 94 3.67 9.84 -9.35
C GLN A 94 2.23 9.51 -9.79
N ASP A 95 1.37 9.09 -8.86
CA ASP A 95 -0.04 8.81 -9.12
C ASP A 95 -0.83 10.10 -9.45
N LEU A 96 -0.50 11.22 -8.78
CA LEU A 96 -1.06 12.53 -9.09
C LEU A 96 -0.59 13.02 -10.47
N TRP A 97 0.68 12.88 -10.79
CA TRP A 97 1.19 13.19 -12.14
C TRP A 97 0.52 12.34 -13.22
N ALA A 98 0.37 11.04 -12.98
CA ALA A 98 -0.34 10.16 -13.90
C ALA A 98 -1.80 10.60 -14.11
N ALA A 99 -2.49 11.06 -13.07
CA ALA A 99 -3.84 11.61 -13.18
C ALA A 99 -3.87 12.90 -13.99
N GLN A 100 -2.91 13.82 -13.79
CA GLN A 100 -2.77 15.05 -14.56
C GLN A 100 -2.49 14.78 -16.05
N TYR A 101 -1.63 13.81 -16.37
CA TYR A 101 -1.40 13.41 -17.77
C TYR A 101 -2.65 12.80 -18.42
N ARG A 102 -3.43 12.01 -17.68
CA ARG A 102 -4.71 11.49 -18.18
C ARG A 102 -5.73 12.60 -18.44
N ARG A 103 -5.76 13.62 -17.56
CA ARG A 103 -6.56 14.82 -17.78
C ARG A 103 -6.13 15.57 -19.07
N ALA A 104 -4.83 15.78 -19.25
CA ALA A 104 -4.30 16.44 -20.46
C ALA A 104 -4.62 15.64 -21.73
N ALA A 105 -4.52 14.32 -21.70
CA ALA A 105 -4.91 13.46 -22.80
C ALA A 105 -6.42 13.58 -23.11
N ALA A 106 -7.28 13.59 -22.09
CA ALA A 106 -8.72 13.76 -22.24
C ALA A 106 -9.07 15.13 -22.83
N GLN A 107 -8.34 16.20 -22.45
CA GLN A 107 -8.48 17.51 -23.06
C GLN A 107 -8.18 17.47 -24.57
N THR A 108 -7.06 16.86 -24.95
CA THR A 108 -6.68 16.71 -26.37
C THR A 108 -7.74 15.94 -27.16
N LEU A 109 -8.32 14.89 -26.56
CA LEU A 109 -9.41 14.13 -27.20
C LEU A 109 -10.71 14.92 -27.32
N ALA A 110 -11.03 15.76 -26.33
CA ALA A 110 -12.18 16.67 -26.40
C ALA A 110 -11.99 17.73 -27.49
N ASP A 111 -10.79 18.30 -27.61
CA ASP A 111 -10.45 19.24 -28.66
C ASP A 111 -10.53 18.60 -30.07
N ALA A 112 -10.05 17.36 -30.19
CA ALA A 112 -10.18 16.60 -31.44
C ALA A 112 -11.67 16.30 -31.77
N ALA A 113 -12.48 15.93 -30.77
CA ALA A 113 -13.92 15.72 -30.95
C ALA A 113 -14.65 17.00 -31.35
N LEU A 114 -14.25 18.14 -30.81
CA LEU A 114 -14.75 19.47 -31.23
C LEU A 114 -14.39 19.77 -32.69
N HIS A 115 -13.17 19.37 -33.10
CA HIS A 115 -12.73 19.54 -34.49
C HIS A 115 -13.55 18.69 -35.47
N ASN A 116 -13.96 17.47 -35.05
CA ASN A 116 -14.78 16.57 -35.86
C ASN A 116 -16.22 17.06 -36.09
N LEU A 117 -16.65 18.16 -35.46
CA LEU A 117 -17.90 18.86 -35.81
C LEU A 117 -17.81 19.62 -37.13
N ARG A 118 -16.60 19.93 -37.58
CA ARG A 118 -16.37 20.69 -38.81
C ARG A 118 -16.50 19.77 -40.02
N PRO A 119 -16.88 20.34 -41.21
CA PRO A 119 -16.84 19.59 -42.45
C PRO A 119 -15.44 19.08 -42.75
N GLN A 120 -15.36 17.86 -43.30
CA GLN A 120 -14.12 17.23 -43.69
C GLN A 120 -13.84 17.47 -45.18
N PHE A 121 -12.62 17.84 -45.49
CA PHE A 121 -12.13 17.99 -46.83
C PHE A 121 -10.85 17.19 -47.04
N ASP A 122 -10.96 16.14 -47.89
CA ASP A 122 -9.87 15.24 -48.17
C ASP A 122 -9.36 15.41 -49.59
N VAL A 123 -8.07 15.50 -49.76
CA VAL A 123 -7.36 15.50 -51.03
C VAL A 123 -6.54 14.19 -51.09
N LYS A 124 -6.83 13.33 -52.05
CA LYS A 124 -6.05 12.10 -52.28
C LYS A 124 -5.34 12.22 -53.63
N LEU A 125 -4.04 12.04 -53.61
CA LEU A 125 -3.18 11.96 -54.77
C LEU A 125 -2.74 10.50 -54.92
N ASN A 126 -3.05 9.89 -56.06
CA ASN A 126 -2.66 8.54 -56.39
C ASN A 126 -1.70 8.57 -57.57
N PHE A 127 -0.55 7.98 -57.39
CA PHE A 127 0.41 7.77 -58.48
C PHE A 127 0.68 6.27 -58.57
N GLY A 128 0.58 5.71 -59.75
CA GLY A 128 0.80 4.31 -59.97
C GLY A 128 1.34 4.05 -61.37
N TYR A 129 1.74 2.84 -61.57
CA TYR A 129 2.10 2.29 -62.88
C TYR A 129 1.28 1.04 -63.08
N SER A 130 0.46 0.98 -64.10
CA SER A 130 -0.41 -0.16 -64.33
C SER A 130 -0.19 -0.75 -65.75
N GLY A 131 -0.39 -2.01 -65.86
CA GLY A 131 -0.32 -2.71 -67.13
C GLY A 131 -1.46 -3.75 -67.25
N LEU A 132 -1.99 -3.88 -68.45
CA LEU A 132 -2.95 -4.90 -68.81
C LEU A 132 -2.32 -5.83 -69.83
N ASN A 133 -2.30 -7.12 -69.55
CA ASN A 133 -1.83 -8.16 -70.47
C ASN A 133 -2.90 -9.24 -70.53
N GLU A 134 -3.67 -9.21 -71.60
CA GLU A 134 -4.77 -10.17 -71.86
C GLU A 134 -4.28 -11.44 -72.53
N GLY A 135 -4.78 -12.60 -72.09
CA GLY A 135 -4.50 -13.91 -72.70
C GLY A 135 -4.56 -15.07 -71.72
N ASN A 136 -4.63 -16.29 -72.25
CA ASN A 136 -4.85 -17.52 -71.49
C ASN A 136 -3.56 -18.12 -70.87
N ARG A 137 -2.41 -17.47 -70.94
CA ARG A 137 -1.14 -17.98 -70.37
C ARG A 137 -0.90 -17.46 -69.00
N VAL A 138 -0.58 -18.34 -68.07
CA VAL A 138 -0.30 -17.99 -66.67
C VAL A 138 0.81 -16.94 -66.55
N SER A 139 1.82 -16.97 -67.42
CA SER A 139 2.90 -15.96 -67.43
C SER A 139 2.43 -14.53 -67.67
N ARG A 140 1.30 -14.35 -68.38
CA ARG A 140 0.72 -13.02 -68.65
C ARG A 140 -0.04 -12.48 -67.45
N ALA A 141 -0.61 -13.35 -66.61
CA ALA A 141 -1.27 -12.94 -65.37
C ALA A 141 -0.26 -12.58 -64.29
N VAL A 142 0.90 -13.24 -64.28
CA VAL A 142 1.95 -13.01 -63.27
C VAL A 142 2.80 -11.76 -63.59
N TRP A 143 2.95 -11.44 -64.92
CA TRP A 143 3.76 -10.27 -65.32
C TRP A 143 3.01 -9.35 -66.29
N PRO A 144 2.02 -8.58 -65.80
CA PRO A 144 1.20 -7.72 -66.68
C PRO A 144 1.93 -6.53 -67.26
N TYR A 145 3.10 -6.18 -66.71
CA TYR A 145 3.87 -5.02 -67.13
C TYR A 145 4.65 -5.18 -68.45
N SER A 146 4.64 -6.39 -69.00
CA SER A 146 5.26 -6.67 -70.32
C SER A 146 4.23 -6.65 -71.48
N GLY A 147 2.99 -6.27 -71.22
CA GLY A 147 1.92 -6.20 -72.22
C GLY A 147 1.96 -4.93 -73.07
N GLU A 148 1.11 -4.91 -74.11
CA GLU A 148 1.03 -3.80 -75.07
C GLU A 148 0.37 -2.54 -74.47
N VAL A 149 -0.37 -2.70 -73.35
CA VAL A 149 -1.02 -1.59 -72.63
C VAL A 149 -0.38 -1.42 -71.26
N VAL A 150 0.65 -0.60 -71.19
CA VAL A 150 1.42 -0.29 -69.98
C VAL A 150 1.64 1.22 -69.88
N GLY A 151 1.43 1.81 -68.71
CA GLY A 151 1.68 3.22 -68.54
C GLY A 151 1.52 3.72 -67.13
N PRO A 152 2.06 4.92 -66.88
CA PRO A 152 1.84 5.62 -65.63
C PRO A 152 0.38 6.05 -65.51
N ASN A 153 -0.16 5.99 -64.32
CA ASN A 153 -1.46 6.57 -63.99
C ASN A 153 -1.30 7.57 -62.83
N ALA A 154 -2.04 8.62 -62.91
CA ALA A 154 -2.13 9.61 -61.85
C ALA A 154 -3.60 9.98 -61.66
N GLY A 155 -4.01 10.06 -60.43
CA GLY A 155 -5.38 10.46 -60.08
C GLY A 155 -5.37 11.46 -58.92
N VAL A 156 -6.25 12.43 -59.01
CA VAL A 156 -6.54 13.37 -57.95
C VAL A 156 -8.01 13.19 -57.56
N SER A 157 -8.27 12.95 -56.29
CA SER A 157 -9.63 12.85 -55.75
C SER A 157 -9.83 13.90 -54.66
N LEU A 158 -10.86 14.71 -54.79
CA LEU A 158 -11.29 15.71 -53.82
C LEU A 158 -12.61 15.23 -53.21
N THR A 159 -12.63 15.03 -51.91
CA THR A 159 -13.83 14.59 -51.20
C THR A 159 -14.20 15.61 -50.14
N TYR A 160 -15.37 16.21 -50.24
CA TYR A 160 -15.94 17.10 -49.25
C TYR A 160 -17.12 16.45 -48.58
N LEU A 161 -17.02 16.25 -47.27
CA LEU A 161 -18.06 15.62 -46.46
C LEU A 161 -18.65 16.64 -45.49
N TRP A 162 -19.92 16.96 -45.68
CA TRP A 162 -20.66 17.86 -44.82
C TRP A 162 -21.93 17.18 -44.30
N SER A 163 -21.99 17.00 -42.95
CA SER A 163 -23.15 16.39 -42.28
C SER A 163 -24.11 17.47 -41.81
N LEU A 164 -25.33 17.49 -42.35
CA LEU A 164 -26.34 18.53 -42.05
C LEU A 164 -26.72 18.61 -40.55
N HIS A 165 -26.76 17.48 -39.81
CA HIS A 165 -27.13 17.45 -38.40
C HIS A 165 -26.05 16.92 -37.46
N ASN A 166 -25.01 16.34 -37.98
CA ASN A 166 -23.81 15.81 -37.31
C ASN A 166 -24.02 15.29 -35.85
N ARG A 167 -25.17 14.61 -35.59
CA ARG A 167 -25.57 14.16 -34.25
C ARG A 167 -24.57 13.15 -33.64
N ALA A 168 -23.94 12.34 -34.48
CA ALA A 168 -22.92 11.39 -34.04
C ALA A 168 -21.70 12.11 -33.47
N ALA A 169 -21.20 13.14 -34.16
CA ALA A 169 -20.06 13.92 -33.69
C ALA A 169 -20.42 14.76 -32.45
N GLN A 170 -21.66 15.29 -32.37
CA GLN A 170 -22.14 15.99 -31.15
C GLN A 170 -22.20 15.05 -29.96
N GLY A 171 -22.70 13.81 -30.15
CA GLY A 171 -22.69 12.77 -29.12
C GLY A 171 -21.27 12.39 -28.69
N GLY A 172 -20.36 12.25 -29.67
CA GLY A 172 -18.93 12.00 -29.41
C GLY A 172 -18.27 13.13 -28.61
N LEU A 173 -18.54 14.39 -28.94
CA LEU A 173 -18.06 15.55 -28.19
C LEU A 173 -18.59 15.54 -26.76
N ALA A 174 -19.89 15.33 -26.57
CA ALA A 174 -20.49 15.27 -25.25
C ALA A 174 -19.85 14.16 -24.38
N GLN A 175 -19.57 13.00 -24.98
CA GLN A 175 -18.85 11.92 -24.31
C GLN A 175 -17.42 12.33 -23.90
N GLN A 176 -16.65 12.95 -24.77
CA GLN A 176 -15.28 13.39 -24.45
C GLN A 176 -15.24 14.50 -23.39
N LEU A 177 -16.21 15.44 -23.44
CA LEU A 177 -16.33 16.47 -22.41
C LEU A 177 -16.70 15.88 -21.04
N ALA A 178 -17.59 14.87 -20.99
CA ALA A 178 -17.91 14.16 -19.76
C ALA A 178 -16.67 13.40 -19.22
N GLN A 179 -15.87 12.79 -20.11
CA GLN A 179 -14.63 12.12 -19.73
C GLN A 179 -13.58 13.11 -19.20
N LEU A 180 -13.46 14.29 -19.79
CA LEU A 180 -12.60 15.37 -19.28
C LEU A 180 -13.03 15.80 -17.88
N THR A 181 -14.32 16.09 -17.69
CA THR A 181 -14.88 16.46 -16.38
C THR A 181 -14.61 15.38 -15.33
N GLN A 182 -14.76 14.11 -15.69
CA GLN A 182 -14.46 12.98 -14.79
C GLN A 182 -12.98 12.96 -14.39
N ASN A 183 -12.06 13.23 -15.32
CA ASN A 183 -10.63 13.30 -15.02
C ASN A 183 -10.28 14.54 -14.18
N ASP A 184 -10.94 15.67 -14.36
CA ASP A 184 -10.78 16.88 -13.54
C ASP A 184 -11.17 16.60 -12.08
N ILE A 185 -12.34 15.97 -11.87
CA ILE A 185 -12.78 15.54 -10.54
C ILE A 185 -11.77 14.57 -9.93
N ARG A 186 -11.29 13.59 -10.70
CA ARG A 186 -10.32 12.61 -10.21
C ARG A 186 -9.00 13.25 -9.76
N VAL A 187 -8.47 14.23 -10.49
CA VAL A 187 -7.26 14.97 -10.08
C VAL A 187 -7.51 15.72 -8.78
N SER A 188 -8.63 16.43 -8.67
CA SER A 188 -9.00 17.17 -7.46
C SER A 188 -9.19 16.25 -6.26
N THR A 189 -9.92 15.15 -6.42
CA THR A 189 -10.13 14.15 -5.35
C THR A 189 -8.80 13.57 -4.90
N LEU A 190 -7.93 13.14 -5.84
CA LEU A 190 -6.64 12.56 -5.51
C LEU A 190 -5.73 13.57 -4.78
N ALA A 191 -5.75 14.84 -5.14
CA ALA A 191 -5.00 15.87 -4.43
C ALA A 191 -5.49 16.04 -2.98
N ASN A 192 -6.80 16.00 -2.76
CA ASN A 192 -7.39 16.03 -1.41
C ASN A 192 -7.04 14.76 -0.61
N ASP A 193 -7.10 13.59 -1.27
CA ASP A 193 -6.76 12.31 -0.64
C ASP A 193 -5.28 12.27 -0.21
N VAL A 194 -4.38 12.85 -0.99
CA VAL A 194 -2.96 13.01 -0.63
C VAL A 194 -2.82 13.85 0.64
N GLY A 195 -3.49 15.00 0.71
CA GLY A 195 -3.46 15.85 1.91
C GLY A 195 -4.00 15.14 3.15
N ALA A 196 -5.17 14.52 3.03
CA ALA A 196 -5.78 13.75 4.11
C ALA A 196 -4.94 12.53 4.52
N GLY A 197 -4.31 11.85 3.56
CA GLY A 197 -3.42 10.72 3.81
C GLY A 197 -2.17 11.10 4.60
N VAL A 198 -1.52 12.23 4.26
CA VAL A 198 -0.38 12.77 5.01
C VAL A 198 -0.79 13.15 6.43
N ASP A 199 -1.90 13.86 6.59
CA ASP A 199 -2.40 14.27 7.91
C ASP A 199 -2.73 13.06 8.79
N ALA A 200 -3.50 12.11 8.26
CA ALA A 200 -3.85 10.88 8.99
C ALA A 200 -2.62 10.05 9.38
N ALA A 201 -1.62 9.93 8.49
CA ALA A 201 -0.40 9.20 8.78
C ALA A 201 0.46 9.91 9.86
N LEU A 202 0.54 11.24 9.81
CA LEU A 202 1.25 12.05 10.79
C LEU A 202 0.58 11.97 12.17
N LEU A 203 -0.74 12.12 12.22
CA LEU A 203 -1.52 11.97 13.45
C LEU A 203 -1.37 10.56 14.04
N GLY A 204 -1.46 9.52 13.18
CA GLY A 204 -1.27 8.13 13.58
C GLY A 204 0.12 7.88 14.16
N ALA A 205 1.17 8.40 13.53
CA ALA A 205 2.54 8.29 14.03
C ALA A 205 2.71 8.95 15.42
N ARG A 206 2.16 10.16 15.62
CA ARG A 206 2.17 10.87 16.92
C ARG A 206 1.45 10.10 18.01
N THR A 207 0.23 9.66 17.69
CA THR A 207 -0.58 8.90 18.65
C THR A 207 0.12 7.60 19.04
N SER A 208 0.74 6.91 18.09
CA SER A 208 1.51 5.68 18.35
C SER A 208 2.70 5.92 19.27
N VAL A 209 3.39 7.05 19.14
CA VAL A 209 4.50 7.41 20.04
C VAL A 209 4.00 7.60 21.46
N LEU A 210 2.90 8.33 21.65
CA LEU A 210 2.31 8.55 22.98
C LEU A 210 1.83 7.23 23.60
N GLN A 211 1.16 6.39 22.81
CA GLN A 211 0.73 5.06 23.25
C GLN A 211 1.91 4.19 23.68
N LEU A 212 3.02 4.25 22.94
CA LEU A 212 4.22 3.48 23.24
C LEU A 212 4.89 3.96 24.55
N GLN A 213 4.93 5.27 24.80
CA GLN A 213 5.44 5.82 26.06
C GLN A 213 4.63 5.34 27.28
N GLU A 214 3.30 5.41 27.19
CA GLU A 214 2.43 4.95 28.27
C GLU A 214 2.45 3.42 28.42
N SER A 215 2.63 2.67 27.31
CA SER A 215 2.79 1.22 27.35
C SER A 215 4.04 0.81 28.13
N LEU A 216 5.18 1.43 27.89
CA LEU A 216 6.41 1.17 28.64
C LEU A 216 6.25 1.43 30.13
N ARG A 217 5.57 2.54 30.47
CA ARG A 217 5.25 2.85 31.88
C ARG A 217 4.34 1.80 32.50
N SER A 218 3.33 1.37 31.77
CA SER A 218 2.40 0.32 32.19
C SER A 218 3.12 -1.01 32.45
N LEU A 219 4.05 -1.41 31.56
CA LEU A 219 4.86 -2.62 31.72
C LEU A 219 5.71 -2.58 32.99
N GLU A 220 6.37 -1.45 33.27
CA GLU A 220 7.16 -1.29 34.50
C GLU A 220 6.28 -1.48 35.74
N LEU A 221 5.11 -0.82 35.77
CA LEU A 221 4.20 -0.89 36.91
C LEU A 221 3.62 -2.29 37.10
N TYR A 222 3.20 -2.98 36.02
CA TYR A 222 2.68 -4.35 36.14
C TYR A 222 3.77 -5.36 36.51
N THR A 223 5.01 -5.16 36.05
CA THR A 223 6.13 -6.01 36.45
C THR A 223 6.35 -5.92 37.98
N ARG A 224 6.38 -4.70 38.52
CA ARG A 224 6.48 -4.47 39.97
C ARG A 224 5.27 -5.03 40.72
N ALA A 225 4.06 -4.89 40.17
CA ALA A 225 2.84 -5.39 40.79
C ALA A 225 2.87 -6.94 40.90
N VAL A 226 3.32 -7.64 39.85
CA VAL A 226 3.47 -9.10 39.86
C VAL A 226 4.48 -9.56 40.92
N GLU A 227 5.61 -8.87 41.06
CA GLU A 227 6.63 -9.20 42.09
C GLU A 227 6.10 -8.98 43.49
N ASN A 228 5.41 -7.87 43.73
CA ASN A 228 4.77 -7.57 45.00
C ASN A 228 3.72 -8.61 45.32
N GLU A 229 2.85 -9.00 44.38
CA GLU A 229 1.78 -9.96 44.61
C GLU A 229 2.32 -11.39 44.87
N LYS A 230 3.39 -11.79 44.15
CA LYS A 230 4.11 -13.04 44.46
C LYS A 230 4.69 -13.05 45.87
N THR A 231 5.19 -11.92 46.34
CA THR A 231 5.75 -11.78 47.69
C THR A 231 4.66 -11.88 48.73
N LYS A 232 3.54 -11.16 48.58
CA LYS A 232 2.36 -11.29 49.45
C LYS A 232 1.83 -12.72 49.51
N ASN A 233 1.74 -13.41 48.37
CA ASN A 233 1.26 -14.76 48.30
C ASN A 233 2.18 -15.73 49.10
N ARG A 234 3.52 -15.55 49.01
CA ARG A 234 4.47 -16.31 49.81
C ARG A 234 4.32 -16.08 51.32
N LEU A 235 3.90 -14.87 51.73
CA LEU A 235 3.62 -14.49 53.10
C LEU A 235 2.20 -14.90 53.55
N GLY A 236 1.40 -15.53 52.70
CA GLY A 236 0.02 -15.90 53.00
C GLY A 236 -0.96 -14.73 53.00
N GLN A 237 -0.55 -13.52 52.53
CA GLN A 237 -1.36 -12.29 52.54
C GLN A 237 -2.16 -12.09 51.23
N SER A 238 -2.02 -12.99 50.25
CA SER A 238 -2.70 -12.92 48.97
C SER A 238 -2.99 -14.32 48.45
N THR A 239 -4.00 -14.41 47.63
CA THR A 239 -4.43 -15.68 47.02
C THR A 239 -3.68 -15.97 45.72
N LEU A 240 -3.68 -17.23 45.29
CA LEU A 240 -3.15 -17.61 43.98
C LEU A 240 -3.93 -16.94 42.85
N VAL A 241 -5.23 -16.69 43.01
CA VAL A 241 -6.09 -16.00 42.05
C VAL A 241 -5.58 -14.58 41.82
N ASP A 242 -5.20 -13.87 42.87
CA ASP A 242 -4.67 -12.48 42.76
C ASP A 242 -3.35 -12.49 41.99
N VAL A 243 -2.44 -13.42 42.24
CA VAL A 243 -1.18 -13.57 41.50
C VAL A 243 -1.45 -13.84 40.03
N LEU A 244 -2.38 -14.76 39.69
CA LEU A 244 -2.74 -15.06 38.30
C LEU A 244 -3.40 -13.88 37.62
N SER A 245 -4.27 -13.13 38.32
CA SER A 245 -4.92 -11.95 37.79
C SER A 245 -3.90 -10.87 37.39
N VAL A 246 -3.00 -10.50 38.28
CA VAL A 246 -1.97 -9.49 38.01
C VAL A 246 -1.00 -9.96 36.92
N ASN A 247 -0.66 -11.27 36.91
CA ASN A 247 0.19 -11.84 35.86
C ASN A 247 -0.51 -11.79 34.49
N ASN A 248 -1.82 -12.01 34.42
CA ASN A 248 -2.57 -11.88 33.17
C ASN A 248 -2.61 -10.43 32.68
N LEU A 249 -2.69 -9.45 33.57
CA LEU A 249 -2.58 -8.03 33.22
C LEU A 249 -1.20 -7.69 32.64
N LEU A 250 -0.13 -8.24 33.23
CA LEU A 250 1.23 -8.08 32.69
C LEU A 250 1.35 -8.70 31.28
N LEU A 251 0.84 -9.91 31.07
CA LEU A 251 0.87 -10.57 29.77
C LEU A 251 0.08 -9.77 28.72
N SER A 252 -1.07 -9.22 29.11
CA SER A 252 -1.86 -8.36 28.22
C SER A 252 -1.12 -7.07 27.87
N ALA A 253 -0.44 -6.46 28.84
CA ALA A 253 0.38 -5.27 28.63
C ALA A 253 1.57 -5.56 27.70
N LEU A 254 2.24 -6.70 27.84
CA LEU A 254 3.32 -7.14 26.94
C LEU A 254 2.83 -7.32 25.51
N ALA A 255 1.67 -7.95 25.31
CA ALA A 255 1.08 -8.13 23.99
C ALA A 255 0.68 -6.77 23.36
N ALA A 256 0.11 -5.87 24.18
CA ALA A 256 -0.23 -4.54 23.75
C ALA A 256 1.00 -3.70 23.34
N ASP A 257 2.11 -3.82 24.09
CA ASP A 257 3.37 -3.12 23.75
C ASP A 257 3.90 -3.53 22.39
N VAL A 258 3.93 -4.83 22.09
CA VAL A 258 4.33 -5.33 20.77
C VAL A 258 3.41 -4.79 19.67
N ALA A 259 2.09 -4.74 19.93
CA ALA A 259 1.14 -4.18 18.97
C ALA A 259 1.37 -2.67 18.74
N TYR A 260 1.62 -1.88 19.79
CA TYR A 260 1.93 -0.45 19.66
C TYR A 260 3.24 -0.21 18.89
N GLN A 261 4.27 -1.03 19.11
CA GLN A 261 5.51 -0.98 18.35
C GLN A 261 5.27 -1.24 16.86
N ALA A 262 4.50 -2.28 16.53
CA ALA A 262 4.14 -2.60 15.14
C ALA A 262 3.33 -1.48 14.48
N ASN A 263 2.36 -0.90 15.21
CA ASN A 263 1.56 0.22 14.73
C ASN A 263 2.42 1.46 14.44
N TYR A 264 3.36 1.79 15.33
CA TYR A 264 4.29 2.90 15.12
C TYR A 264 5.06 2.75 13.80
N LEU A 265 5.67 1.59 13.57
CA LEU A 265 6.41 1.32 12.33
C LEU A 265 5.52 1.38 11.09
N THR A 266 4.30 0.87 11.20
CA THR A 266 3.31 0.95 10.12
C THR A 266 2.95 2.39 9.78
N PHE A 267 2.75 3.26 10.77
CA PHE A 267 2.46 4.67 10.53
C PHE A 267 3.66 5.43 9.99
N ILE A 268 4.88 5.13 10.42
CA ILE A 268 6.10 5.72 9.82
C ILE A 268 6.24 5.31 8.35
N ALA A 269 6.08 4.03 8.02
CA ALA A 269 6.12 3.57 6.64
C ALA A 269 5.01 4.22 5.80
N ARG A 270 3.80 4.34 6.35
CA ARG A 270 2.68 5.03 5.71
C ARG A 270 2.97 6.52 5.50
N LEU A 271 3.53 7.20 6.50
CA LEU A 271 3.88 8.62 6.39
C LEU A 271 4.92 8.84 5.26
N ARG A 272 5.92 7.96 5.14
CA ARG A 272 6.88 8.00 4.05
C ARG A 272 6.23 7.76 2.67
N LEU A 273 5.29 6.83 2.59
CA LEU A 273 4.53 6.55 1.37
C LEU A 273 3.67 7.76 0.98
N GLU A 274 2.87 8.29 1.91
CA GLU A 274 1.96 9.41 1.64
C GLU A 274 2.71 10.71 1.32
N SER A 275 3.88 10.92 1.94
CA SER A 275 4.75 12.07 1.64
C SER A 275 5.63 11.90 0.41
N ALA A 276 5.54 10.78 -0.33
CA ALA A 276 6.41 10.43 -1.46
C ALA A 276 7.91 10.33 -1.08
N MET A 277 8.20 9.97 0.17
CA MET A 277 9.58 9.81 0.70
C MET A 277 9.93 8.36 1.03
N LEU A 278 9.14 7.40 0.54
CA LEU A 278 9.41 5.98 0.79
C LEU A 278 10.69 5.52 0.07
N LEU A 279 10.87 5.99 -1.16
CA LEU A 279 12.03 5.68 -2.00
C LEU A 279 12.77 7.00 -2.28
N GLU A 280 13.97 7.13 -1.75
CA GLU A 280 14.84 8.23 -2.16
C GLU A 280 15.38 7.95 -3.56
N SER A 281 15.22 8.93 -4.45
CA SER A 281 15.59 8.83 -5.88
C SER A 281 17.10 8.94 -6.01
N ALA A 282 17.83 7.90 -5.60
CA ALA A 282 19.29 7.82 -5.70
C ALA A 282 19.72 6.64 -6.60
N GLY A 283 19.64 6.84 -7.91
CA GLY A 283 20.23 5.91 -8.89
C GLY A 283 19.48 4.58 -9.08
N ASN A 284 20.12 3.64 -9.79
CA ASN A 284 19.50 2.37 -10.23
C ASN A 284 19.35 1.29 -9.14
N ALA A 285 19.77 1.51 -7.90
CA ALA A 285 19.63 0.56 -6.80
C ALA A 285 19.07 1.30 -5.58
N GLN A 286 17.77 1.14 -5.34
CA GLN A 286 17.12 1.69 -4.16
C GLN A 286 17.19 0.66 -3.03
N THR A 287 18.16 0.81 -2.14
CA THR A 287 18.20 0.07 -0.88
C THR A 287 17.61 0.93 0.22
N ILE A 288 16.52 0.48 0.80
CA ILE A 288 15.92 1.12 1.98
C ILE A 288 16.68 0.59 3.19
N THR A 289 17.30 1.48 3.96
CA THR A 289 17.96 1.09 5.22
C THR A 289 16.93 0.90 6.34
N LEU A 290 17.25 0.04 7.32
CA LEU A 290 16.39 -0.16 8.49
C LEU A 290 16.15 1.17 9.22
N GLU A 291 17.16 2.02 9.32
CA GLU A 291 17.04 3.34 9.95
C GLU A 291 16.01 4.23 9.26
N GLN A 292 15.95 4.24 7.94
CA GLN A 292 14.92 4.95 7.17
C GLN A 292 13.51 4.43 7.46
N LEU A 293 13.35 3.13 7.72
CA LEU A 293 12.03 2.55 8.02
C LEU A 293 11.51 2.90 9.41
N ILE A 294 12.40 3.14 10.38
CA ILE A 294 12.03 3.36 11.78
C ILE A 294 12.04 4.84 12.20
N THR A 295 12.60 5.73 11.38
CA THR A 295 12.65 7.17 11.65
C THR A 295 11.62 7.94 10.83
N PRO A 296 11.03 9.02 11.35
CA PRO A 296 10.18 9.91 10.57
C PRO A 296 10.91 10.47 9.34
N PRO A 297 10.22 10.70 8.21
CA PRO A 297 10.82 11.36 7.06
C PRO A 297 11.24 12.79 7.42
N GLN A 298 12.44 13.17 6.98
CA GLN A 298 12.91 14.54 7.10
C GLN A 298 12.77 15.24 5.75
N LEU A 299 12.17 16.43 5.75
CA LEU A 299 12.16 17.26 4.57
C LEU A 299 13.59 17.65 4.20
N PRO A 300 13.97 17.61 2.91
CA PRO A 300 15.25 18.15 2.50
C PRO A 300 15.36 19.61 2.94
N ALA A 301 16.54 20.02 3.36
CA ALA A 301 16.81 21.42 3.64
C ALA A 301 16.64 22.22 2.35
N ASP A 302 15.95 23.36 2.44
CA ASP A 302 15.70 24.29 1.32
C ASP A 302 16.99 24.87 0.79
#